data_cae0b90b596078758d58e635e8340d7c
#
_entry.id   cae0b90b596078758d58e635e8340d7c
#
_cell.length_a   1.000
_cell.length_b   1.000
_cell.length_c   1.000
_cell.angle_alpha   90.00
_cell.angle_beta   90.00
_cell.angle_gamma   90.00
#
_symmetry.space_group_name_H-M   'P 1'
#
loop_
_entity.id
_entity.type
_entity.pdbx_description
1 polymer ?
#
loop_
_entity_poly.entity_id
_entity_poly.type
_entity_poly.pdbx_seq_one_letter_code
_entity_poly.pdbx_strand_id
1 'polypeptide(L)'
;SDVCSSDLNFDNTGRWRDVDAAAKAPIDARTELTSGKVINGPVELRKHLTSTPDQFPTSITRRLMMYALNRELEYRDMPRVRQIVKDAGTKNYRFSALVKGIVNSDAFRRQGPEEHETPRQTVARNP
;
A
#
# COMPACT_ATOMS: atom_id res chain seq x y z
N SER A 1 9.04 12.72 -5.57
CA SER A 1 8.69 11.86 -4.47
C SER A 1 9.94 11.36 -3.79
N ASP A 2 9.97 11.46 -2.48
CA ASP A 2 11.17 11.32 -1.64
C ASP A 2 11.79 9.91 -1.66
N VAL A 3 11.03 8.90 -2.10
CA VAL A 3 11.51 7.51 -2.25
C VAL A 3 12.49 7.37 -3.42
N CYS A 4 12.38 8.19 -4.45
CA CYS A 4 13.30 8.14 -5.60
C CYS A 4 14.73 8.54 -5.22
N SER A 5 14.92 9.32 -4.16
CA SER A 5 16.27 9.72 -3.74
C SER A 5 17.08 8.57 -3.15
N SER A 6 16.43 7.56 -2.56
CA SER A 6 17.13 6.38 -2.02
C SER A 6 17.71 5.47 -3.09
N ASP A 7 17.25 5.57 -4.33
CA ASP A 7 17.66 4.72 -5.45
C ASP A 7 18.71 5.37 -6.35
N LEU A 8 19.18 6.58 -6.04
CA LEU A 8 20.15 7.33 -6.83
C LEU A 8 21.49 6.58 -7.03
N ASN A 9 21.81 5.64 -6.15
CA ASN A 9 22.97 4.76 -6.31
C ASN A 9 22.83 3.77 -7.47
N PHE A 10 21.64 3.59 -8.03
CA PHE A 10 21.45 2.82 -9.24
C PHE A 10 21.33 3.74 -10.45
N ASP A 11 22.01 3.40 -11.53
CA ASP A 11 21.78 4.06 -12.81
C ASP A 11 20.51 3.52 -13.49
N ASN A 12 20.15 4.10 -14.63
CA ASN A 12 18.98 3.69 -15.41
C ASN A 12 19.06 2.27 -15.97
N THR A 13 20.22 1.61 -15.88
CA THR A 13 20.42 0.21 -16.26
C THR A 13 20.45 -0.72 -15.04
N GLY A 14 20.28 -0.18 -13.83
CA GLY A 14 20.34 -0.93 -12.57
C GLY A 14 21.75 -1.22 -12.07
N ARG A 15 22.77 -0.57 -12.63
CA ARG A 15 24.16 -0.70 -12.20
C ARG A 15 24.43 0.22 -11.01
N TRP A 16 25.12 -0.30 -10.00
CA TRP A 16 25.51 0.49 -8.84
C TRP A 16 26.56 1.54 -9.18
N ARG A 17 26.39 2.74 -8.61
CA ARG A 17 27.33 3.84 -8.72
C ARG A 17 27.42 4.61 -7.40
N ASP A 18 28.62 5.06 -7.04
CA ASP A 18 28.86 5.89 -5.86
C ASP A 18 29.10 7.36 -6.21
N VAL A 19 29.35 7.62 -7.49
CA VAL A 19 29.65 8.97 -8.01
C VAL A 19 28.73 9.24 -9.21
N ASP A 20 28.14 10.42 -9.23
CA ASP A 20 27.45 10.92 -10.41
C ASP A 20 28.47 11.31 -11.50
N ALA A 21 28.37 10.66 -12.65
CA ALA A 21 29.32 10.85 -13.76
C ALA A 21 29.24 12.27 -14.37
N ALA A 22 28.06 12.91 -14.34
CA ALA A 22 27.85 14.24 -14.88
C ALA A 22 28.31 15.33 -13.88
N ALA A 23 27.92 15.19 -12.63
CA ALA A 23 28.26 16.14 -11.57
C ALA A 23 29.67 15.93 -11.00
N LYS A 24 30.30 14.79 -11.25
CA LYS A 24 31.60 14.36 -10.66
C LYS A 24 31.62 14.48 -9.14
N ALA A 25 30.48 14.26 -8.51
CA ALA A 25 30.29 14.38 -7.07
C ALA A 25 29.76 13.06 -6.48
N PRO A 26 30.03 12.79 -5.20
CA PRO A 26 29.44 11.65 -4.51
C PRO A 26 27.93 11.74 -4.53
N ILE A 27 27.26 10.60 -4.68
CA ILE A 27 25.79 10.55 -4.68
C ILE A 27 25.30 10.67 -3.23
N ASP A 28 24.42 11.63 -2.99
CA ASP A 28 23.67 11.74 -1.74
C ASP A 28 22.31 11.03 -1.90
N ALA A 29 22.21 9.83 -1.34
CA ALA A 29 21.01 9.01 -1.35
C ALA A 29 20.18 9.17 -0.07
N ARG A 30 20.42 10.24 0.71
CA ARG A 30 19.62 10.53 1.89
C ARG A 30 18.23 11.00 1.50
N THR A 31 17.23 10.45 2.16
CA THR A 31 15.84 10.88 2.03
C THR A 31 15.13 10.78 3.36
N GLU A 32 14.18 11.68 3.58
CA GLU A 32 13.29 11.64 4.73
C GLU A 32 11.97 11.03 4.31
N LEU A 33 11.56 9.96 4.99
CA LEU A 33 10.27 9.33 4.77
C LEU A 33 9.16 10.20 5.36
N THR A 34 7.94 10.02 4.89
CA THR A 34 6.73 10.69 5.43
C THR A 34 6.52 10.43 6.93
N SER A 35 7.18 9.42 7.48
CA SER A 35 7.23 9.13 8.93
C SER A 35 8.24 9.98 9.70
N GLY A 36 8.97 10.89 9.06
CA GLY A 36 10.05 11.68 9.65
C GLY A 36 11.37 10.92 9.83
N LYS A 37 11.44 9.66 9.39
CA LYS A 37 12.66 8.86 9.49
C LYS A 37 13.57 9.13 8.29
N VAL A 38 14.81 9.51 8.59
CA VAL A 38 15.87 9.64 7.58
C VAL A 38 16.45 8.26 7.26
N ILE A 39 16.57 7.95 5.98
CA ILE A 39 17.23 6.75 5.45
C ILE A 39 18.30 7.17 4.45
N ASN A 40 19.33 6.33 4.31
CA ASN A 40 20.42 6.56 3.38
C ASN A 40 20.58 5.32 2.49
N GLY A 41 20.10 5.45 1.26
CA GLY A 41 20.21 4.42 0.24
C GLY A 41 19.26 3.22 0.40
N PRO A 42 19.32 2.28 -0.56
CA PRO A 42 18.34 1.19 -0.66
C PRO A 42 18.48 0.15 0.46
N VAL A 43 19.65 0.00 1.05
CA VAL A 43 19.87 -0.96 2.14
C VAL A 43 19.09 -0.56 3.40
N GLU A 44 19.12 0.73 3.76
CA GLU A 44 18.38 1.24 4.90
C GLU A 44 16.88 1.27 4.63
N LEU A 45 16.48 1.60 3.40
CA LEU A 45 15.08 1.50 2.98
C LEU A 45 14.57 0.07 3.13
N ARG A 46 15.30 -0.92 2.63
CA ARG A 46 14.94 -2.34 2.80
C ARG A 46 14.83 -2.75 4.26
N LYS A 47 15.79 -2.34 5.08
CA LYS A 47 15.76 -2.59 6.54
C LYS A 47 14.54 -1.96 7.20
N HIS A 48 14.19 -0.74 6.80
CA HIS A 48 12.99 -0.07 7.29
C HIS A 48 11.72 -0.81 6.89
N LEU A 49 11.57 -1.18 5.63
CA LEU A 49 10.40 -1.91 5.13
C LEU A 49 10.24 -3.28 5.82
N THR A 50 11.34 -3.96 6.12
CA THR A 50 11.29 -5.25 6.82
C THR A 50 11.06 -5.13 8.32
N SER A 51 11.32 -3.95 8.92
CA SER A 51 11.04 -3.70 10.34
C SER A 51 9.56 -3.44 10.65
N THR A 52 8.74 -3.22 9.64
CA THR A 52 7.30 -3.00 9.74
C THR A 52 6.52 -4.09 9.00
N PRO A 53 6.44 -5.31 9.55
CA PRO A 53 6.01 -6.50 8.83
C PRO A 53 4.56 -6.41 8.31
N ASP A 54 3.71 -5.61 8.94
CA ASP A 54 2.28 -5.53 8.57
C ASP A 54 1.97 -4.49 7.48
N GLN A 55 2.86 -3.53 7.22
CA GLN A 55 2.59 -2.46 6.26
C GLN A 55 2.47 -2.97 4.82
N PHE A 56 3.43 -3.78 4.40
CA PHE A 56 3.46 -4.32 3.05
C PHE A 56 2.29 -5.29 2.79
N PRO A 57 2.01 -6.31 3.65
CA PRO A 57 0.84 -7.15 3.51
C PRO A 57 -0.48 -6.37 3.53
N THR A 58 -0.60 -5.33 4.36
CA THR A 58 -1.79 -4.47 4.39
C THR A 58 -2.00 -3.75 3.07
N SER A 59 -0.94 -3.17 2.50
CA SER A 59 -1.01 -2.45 1.24
C SER A 59 -1.39 -3.38 0.07
N ILE A 60 -0.78 -4.56 0.01
CA ILE A 60 -1.12 -5.58 -0.99
C ILE A 60 -2.57 -6.05 -0.82
N THR A 61 -2.97 -6.38 0.41
CA THR A 61 -4.35 -6.86 0.67
C THR A 61 -5.38 -5.83 0.26
N ARG A 62 -5.14 -4.54 0.56
CA ARG A 62 -6.02 -3.45 0.11
C ARG A 62 -6.15 -3.41 -1.40
N ARG A 63 -5.04 -3.43 -2.14
CA ARG A 63 -5.04 -3.39 -3.61
C ARG A 63 -5.71 -4.62 -4.22
N LEU A 64 -5.42 -5.81 -3.71
CA LEU A 64 -6.07 -7.03 -4.15
C LEU A 64 -7.56 -7.02 -3.87
N MET A 65 -7.98 -6.48 -2.72
CA MET A 65 -9.38 -6.39 -2.35
C MET A 65 -10.12 -5.36 -3.23
N MET A 66 -9.51 -4.21 -3.53
CA MET A 66 -10.03 -3.25 -4.50
C MET A 66 -10.23 -3.90 -5.89
N TYR A 67 -9.23 -4.64 -6.34
CA TYR A 67 -9.32 -5.38 -7.60
C TYR A 67 -10.44 -6.43 -7.59
N ALA A 68 -10.53 -7.23 -6.52
CA ALA A 68 -11.51 -8.30 -6.39
C ALA A 68 -12.95 -7.79 -6.29
N LEU A 69 -13.15 -6.63 -5.65
CA LEU A 69 -14.46 -6.00 -5.48
C LEU A 69 -14.81 -5.03 -6.62
N ASN A 70 -13.85 -4.72 -7.48
CA ASN A 70 -13.98 -3.73 -8.57
C ASN A 70 -14.49 -2.36 -8.09
N ARG A 71 -14.11 -1.95 -6.87
CA ARG A 71 -14.42 -0.65 -6.27
C ARG A 71 -13.35 -0.20 -5.30
N GLU A 72 -13.34 1.06 -4.97
CA GLU A 72 -12.50 1.56 -3.87
C GLU A 72 -12.97 1.02 -2.52
N LEU A 73 -12.00 0.85 -1.60
CA LEU A 73 -12.31 0.42 -0.25
C LEU A 73 -12.73 1.60 0.60
N GLU A 74 -13.84 1.42 1.29
CA GLU A 74 -14.35 2.36 2.26
C GLU A 74 -13.79 2.09 3.66
N TYR A 75 -14.05 3.01 4.59
CA TYR A 75 -13.64 2.86 5.98
C TYR A 75 -14.20 1.57 6.62
N ARG A 76 -15.40 1.18 6.25
CA ARG A 76 -16.06 -0.06 6.71
C ARG A 76 -15.35 -1.35 6.26
N ASP A 77 -14.55 -1.31 5.19
CA ASP A 77 -13.79 -2.47 4.71
C ASP A 77 -12.48 -2.68 5.49
N MET A 78 -11.97 -1.65 6.16
CA MET A 78 -10.68 -1.67 6.83
C MET A 78 -10.55 -2.71 7.96
N PRO A 79 -11.59 -2.97 8.78
CA PRO A 79 -11.53 -4.06 9.75
C PRO A 79 -11.28 -5.42 9.09
N ARG A 80 -11.90 -5.67 7.93
CA ARG A 80 -11.70 -6.92 7.19
C ARG A 80 -10.29 -7.04 6.62
N VAL A 81 -9.76 -5.95 6.06
CA VAL A 81 -8.35 -5.92 5.61
C VAL A 81 -7.42 -6.31 6.74
N ARG A 82 -7.58 -5.69 7.92
CA ARG A 82 -6.75 -6.00 9.10
C ARG A 82 -6.89 -7.45 9.55
N GLN A 83 -8.10 -8.00 9.53
CA GLN A 83 -8.34 -9.40 9.88
C GLN A 83 -7.62 -10.34 8.92
N ILE A 84 -7.72 -10.12 7.61
CA ILE A 84 -7.06 -10.95 6.59
C ILE A 84 -5.54 -10.91 6.77
N VAL A 85 -4.97 -9.73 7.03
CA VAL A 85 -3.52 -9.57 7.26
C VAL A 85 -3.09 -10.31 8.52
N LYS A 86 -3.85 -10.18 9.60
CA LYS A 86 -3.59 -10.89 10.87
C LYS A 86 -3.61 -12.41 10.68
N ASP A 87 -4.63 -12.93 9.98
CA ASP A 87 -4.76 -14.37 9.71
C ASP A 87 -3.64 -14.88 8.78
N ALA A 88 -3.21 -14.06 7.81
CA ALA A 88 -2.08 -14.38 6.96
C ALA A 88 -0.75 -14.37 7.72
N GLY A 89 -0.62 -13.54 8.76
CA GLY A 89 0.55 -13.49 9.63
C GLY A 89 0.84 -14.86 10.29
N THR A 90 -0.19 -15.59 10.72
CA THR A 90 -0.04 -16.96 11.25
C THR A 90 0.47 -17.97 10.23
N LYS A 91 0.42 -17.62 8.94
CA LYS A 91 0.86 -18.45 7.80
C LYS A 91 2.06 -17.83 7.09
N ASN A 92 2.83 -17.04 7.79
CA ASN A 92 4.05 -16.38 7.29
C ASN A 92 3.79 -15.49 6.08
N TYR A 93 2.66 -14.79 6.05
CA TYR A 93 2.20 -13.87 4.98
C TYR A 93 2.22 -14.50 3.58
N ARG A 94 1.96 -15.79 3.45
CA ARG A 94 1.88 -16.44 2.13
C ARG A 94 0.82 -15.76 1.29
N PHE A 95 1.15 -15.44 0.05
CA PHE A 95 0.25 -14.79 -0.89
C PHE A 95 -1.09 -15.53 -1.03
N SER A 96 -1.04 -16.86 -1.09
CA SER A 96 -2.24 -17.71 -1.12
C SER A 96 -3.15 -17.54 0.11
N ALA A 97 -2.60 -17.19 1.28
CA ALA A 97 -3.40 -16.93 2.46
C ALA A 97 -4.16 -15.61 2.35
N LEU A 98 -3.54 -14.58 1.78
CA LEU A 98 -4.18 -13.30 1.50
C LEU A 98 -5.34 -13.48 0.50
N VAL A 99 -5.08 -14.15 -0.62
CA VAL A 99 -6.11 -14.43 -1.65
C VAL A 99 -7.27 -15.22 -1.05
N LYS A 100 -7.01 -16.29 -0.30
CA LYS A 100 -8.07 -17.08 0.38
C LYS A 100 -8.85 -16.24 1.38
N GLY A 101 -8.21 -15.35 2.11
CA GLY A 101 -8.85 -14.43 3.03
C GLY A 101 -9.83 -13.49 2.32
N ILE A 102 -9.45 -12.97 1.16
CA ILE A 102 -10.29 -12.09 0.33
C ILE A 102 -11.49 -12.85 -0.24
N VAL A 103 -11.25 -13.99 -0.88
CA VAL A 103 -12.32 -14.82 -1.50
C VAL A 103 -13.34 -15.30 -0.46
N ASN A 104 -12.89 -15.58 0.76
CA ASN A 104 -13.77 -15.98 1.85
C ASN A 104 -14.40 -14.80 2.61
N SER A 105 -14.12 -13.56 2.20
CA SER A 105 -14.73 -12.39 2.85
C SER A 105 -16.19 -12.21 2.44
N ASP A 106 -17.01 -11.72 3.37
CA ASP A 106 -18.40 -11.41 3.07
C ASP A 106 -18.53 -10.35 1.97
N ALA A 107 -17.59 -9.38 1.93
CA ALA A 107 -17.54 -8.36 0.90
C ALA A 107 -17.39 -8.97 -0.52
N PHE A 108 -16.62 -10.04 -0.66
CA PHE A 108 -16.47 -10.74 -1.94
C PHE A 108 -17.64 -11.68 -2.26
N ARG A 109 -18.13 -12.42 -1.23
CA ARG A 109 -19.16 -13.45 -1.42
C ARG A 109 -20.57 -12.91 -1.50
N ARG A 110 -20.83 -11.73 -0.94
CA ARG A 110 -22.13 -11.08 -0.86
C ARG A 110 -22.13 -9.74 -1.56
N GLN A 111 -21.60 -9.69 -2.77
CA GLN A 111 -21.69 -8.51 -3.61
C GLN A 111 -23.16 -8.34 -4.04
N GLY A 112 -23.90 -7.56 -3.27
CA GLY A 112 -25.23 -7.10 -3.64
C GLY A 112 -25.15 -5.89 -4.59
N PRO A 113 -26.24 -5.53 -5.27
CA PRO A 113 -26.31 -4.29 -6.02
C PRO A 113 -25.98 -3.12 -5.07
N GLU A 114 -25.14 -2.18 -5.52
CA GLU A 114 -24.90 -0.94 -4.81
C GLU A 114 -26.25 -0.21 -4.67
N GLU A 115 -26.74 -0.05 -3.46
CA GLU A 115 -27.79 0.92 -3.20
C GLU A 115 -27.16 2.30 -3.42
N HIS A 116 -27.32 2.84 -4.62
CA HIS A 116 -27.15 4.25 -4.86
C HIS A 116 -28.19 4.95 -3.97
N GLU A 117 -27.76 5.44 -2.82
CA GLU A 117 -28.56 6.42 -2.08
C GLU A 117 -28.76 7.63 -3.01
N THR A 118 -29.90 7.63 -3.67
CA THR A 118 -30.39 8.83 -4.36
C THR A 118 -30.50 9.91 -3.29
N PRO A 119 -29.81 11.06 -3.43
CA PRO A 119 -29.96 12.15 -2.47
C PRO A 119 -31.46 12.47 -2.38
N ARG A 120 -32.06 12.31 -1.20
CA ARG A 120 -33.40 12.75 -0.93
C ARG A 120 -33.45 14.24 -1.22
N GLN A 121 -34.02 14.60 -2.36
CA GLN A 121 -34.45 15.97 -2.62
C GLN A 121 -35.45 16.33 -1.54
N THR A 122 -35.00 17.05 -0.53
CA THR A 122 -35.88 17.78 0.37
C THR A 122 -36.58 18.85 -0.46
N VAL A 123 -37.75 18.51 -0.98
CA VAL A 123 -38.67 19.50 -1.53
C VAL A 123 -39.06 20.41 -0.36
N ALA A 124 -38.44 21.58 -0.30
CA ALA A 124 -38.87 22.64 0.57
C ALA A 124 -40.30 23.02 0.16
N ARG A 125 -41.27 22.63 0.95
CA ARG A 125 -42.63 23.21 0.90
C ARG A 125 -42.50 24.64 1.39
N ASN A 126 -42.58 25.57 0.47
CA ASN A 126 -42.80 26.98 0.82
C ASN A 126 -44.29 27.16 1.19
N PRO A 127 -44.59 27.95 2.24
CA PRO A 127 -45.93 28.27 2.68
C PRO A 127 -46.70 29.17 1.71
#